data_e3035476d8f8c9cd08fdfb3116d44ff7
#
_entry.id   e3035476d8f8c9cd08fdfb3116d44ff7
#
_cell.length_a   1.000
_cell.length_b   1.000
_cell.length_c   1.000
_cell.angle_alpha   90.00
_cell.angle_beta   90.00
_cell.angle_gamma   90.00
#
_symmetry.space_group_name_H-M   'P 1'
#
loop_
_entity.id
_entity.type
_entity.pdbx_description
1 polymer ?
#
loop_
_entity_poly.entity_id
_entity_poly.type
_entity_poly.pdbx_seq_one_letter_code
_entity_poly.pdbx_strand_id
1 'polypeptide(L)'
;MQIAYSFKKAKVFLVLILFNIHFIYSGPVKPKDPILRLAVIGLVHDHVNWILNRQKEDVKIVGIVETNKKAIARYQKRYSLSNDLFFDSYESMYKTVKPDAVSAFNPTKEHLDVVRYFAPKRIPIMVEKPMATTYKEAQEMAELSKKFNVPLLVNFETSWYESTYEAKKLLETNSFGSLTKMVFNTGHPGPQEIGCTPEFLDWLTDPILNGGGALTDFGCYGANIATWLLNGETPLRVSCVAKQSKPDRYPKVDDDTTIILDYEKKKVVIQASWNWSHNRKDMQIYGSKGYVNCKNAKDMILMKNEQVGEKKHIPQPISEAKKDPFRLLYEVVYKDVILEPYSLYSIENNLIVSKILSLASESSKTQKTQNWK
;
A
#
# COMPACT_ATOMS: atom_id res chain seq x y z
N MET A 1 -67.67 -79.36 43.10
CA MET A 1 -68.09 -78.89 41.80
C MET A 1 -67.77 -77.37 41.79
N GLN A 2 -66.56 -77.01 41.35
CA GLN A 2 -66.08 -75.65 41.31
C GLN A 2 -65.99 -75.18 39.87
N ILE A 3 -66.66 -74.08 39.61
CA ILE A 3 -66.66 -73.46 38.29
C ILE A 3 -65.63 -72.37 38.34
N ALA A 4 -64.61 -72.52 37.49
CA ALA A 4 -63.54 -71.51 37.37
C ALA A 4 -63.90 -70.52 36.24
N TYR A 5 -63.91 -69.22 36.62
CA TYR A 5 -64.05 -68.12 35.68
C TYR A 5 -62.66 -67.65 35.20
N SER A 6 -62.49 -67.71 33.86
CA SER A 6 -61.30 -67.21 33.19
C SER A 6 -61.48 -65.75 32.79
N PHE A 7 -60.69 -64.89 33.38
CA PHE A 7 -60.58 -63.45 32.94
C PHE A 7 -59.52 -63.33 31.81
N LYS A 8 -59.97 -63.00 30.62
CA LYS A 8 -59.09 -62.56 29.52
C LYS A 8 -58.67 -61.11 29.78
N LYS A 9 -57.38 -60.88 29.99
CA LYS A 9 -56.75 -59.57 30.05
C LYS A 9 -56.57 -59.02 28.63
N ALA A 10 -57.34 -57.98 28.28
CA ALA A 10 -57.04 -57.16 27.08
C ALA A 10 -55.84 -56.25 27.35
N LYS A 11 -54.80 -56.43 26.54
CA LYS A 11 -53.66 -55.50 26.53
C LYS A 11 -53.99 -54.33 25.59
N VAL A 12 -54.20 -53.14 26.20
CA VAL A 12 -54.27 -51.90 25.46
C VAL A 12 -52.80 -51.47 25.15
N PHE A 13 -52.45 -51.43 23.86
CA PHE A 13 -51.18 -50.86 23.38
C PHE A 13 -51.38 -49.36 23.20
N LEU A 14 -50.79 -48.55 24.12
CA LEU A 14 -50.74 -47.12 23.99
C LEU A 14 -49.53 -46.79 23.08
N VAL A 15 -49.75 -46.37 21.84
CA VAL A 15 -48.73 -45.91 20.92
C VAL A 15 -48.46 -44.43 21.24
N LEU A 16 -47.38 -44.16 21.97
CA LEU A 16 -46.85 -42.80 22.17
C LEU A 16 -46.10 -42.36 20.90
N ILE A 17 -46.74 -41.52 20.08
CA ILE A 17 -46.07 -40.84 18.98
C ILE A 17 -45.29 -39.66 19.58
N LEU A 18 -43.97 -39.84 19.76
CA LEU A 18 -43.06 -38.77 20.10
C LEU A 18 -42.83 -37.91 18.87
N PHE A 19 -43.47 -36.75 18.80
CA PHE A 19 -43.12 -35.69 17.87
C PHE A 19 -41.76 -35.09 18.31
N ASN A 20 -40.65 -35.48 17.64
CA ASN A 20 -39.38 -34.79 17.74
C ASN A 20 -39.49 -33.44 17.06
N ILE A 21 -39.85 -32.40 17.80
CA ILE A 21 -39.72 -31.02 17.36
C ILE A 21 -38.22 -30.69 17.45
N HIS A 22 -37.54 -30.81 16.31
CA HIS A 22 -36.20 -30.25 16.14
C HIS A 22 -36.33 -28.72 16.15
N PHE A 23 -36.09 -28.10 17.28
CA PHE A 23 -35.78 -26.69 17.34
C PHE A 23 -34.44 -26.47 16.60
N ILE A 24 -34.53 -26.01 15.35
CA ILE A 24 -33.36 -25.47 14.65
C ILE A 24 -32.98 -24.18 15.42
N TYR A 25 -32.03 -24.34 16.32
CA TYR A 25 -31.40 -23.20 16.99
C TYR A 25 -30.59 -22.45 15.92
N SER A 26 -31.24 -21.49 15.24
CA SER A 26 -30.49 -20.48 14.48
C SER A 26 -29.70 -19.66 15.52
N GLY A 27 -28.42 -20.00 15.65
CA GLY A 27 -27.53 -19.19 16.47
C GLY A 27 -27.66 -17.71 16.09
N PRO A 28 -27.30 -16.77 16.99
CA PRO A 28 -27.41 -15.35 16.69
C PRO A 28 -26.72 -15.07 15.37
N VAL A 29 -27.49 -14.51 14.41
CA VAL A 29 -26.95 -14.05 13.14
C VAL A 29 -25.85 -13.07 13.49
N LYS A 30 -24.58 -13.38 13.19
CA LYS A 30 -23.48 -12.44 13.38
C LYS A 30 -23.86 -11.15 12.66
N PRO A 31 -23.80 -10.00 13.33
CA PRO A 31 -24.07 -8.74 12.65
C PRO A 31 -23.18 -8.68 11.39
N LYS A 32 -23.79 -8.32 10.26
CA LYS A 32 -23.05 -8.15 9.00
C LYS A 32 -21.94 -7.13 9.26
N ASP A 33 -20.71 -7.47 8.91
CA ASP A 33 -19.58 -6.56 9.02
C ASP A 33 -19.96 -5.21 8.35
N PRO A 34 -19.64 -4.06 8.95
CA PRO A 34 -19.97 -2.76 8.37
C PRO A 34 -19.27 -2.59 7.00
N ILE A 35 -19.86 -1.84 6.09
CA ILE A 35 -19.24 -1.49 4.81
C ILE A 35 -18.49 -0.17 4.98
N LEU A 36 -17.20 -0.14 4.64
CA LEU A 36 -16.40 1.08 4.71
C LEU A 36 -16.91 2.13 3.71
N ARG A 37 -17.37 3.26 4.22
CA ARG A 37 -17.82 4.40 3.42
C ARG A 37 -16.61 5.26 3.06
N LEU A 38 -16.05 5.02 1.87
CA LEU A 38 -14.81 5.66 1.41
C LEU A 38 -15.11 6.87 0.52
N ALA A 39 -14.48 8.01 0.82
CA ALA A 39 -14.37 9.10 -0.15
C ALA A 39 -13.04 9.01 -0.92
N VAL A 40 -13.12 9.25 -2.22
CA VAL A 40 -11.97 9.28 -3.15
C VAL A 40 -11.62 10.74 -3.42
N ILE A 41 -10.36 11.10 -3.23
CA ILE A 41 -9.86 12.45 -3.45
C ILE A 41 -8.93 12.44 -4.67
N GLY A 42 -9.39 13.05 -5.76
CA GLY A 42 -8.70 13.05 -7.05
C GLY A 42 -8.92 11.78 -7.87
N LEU A 43 -8.83 11.94 -9.18
CA LEU A 43 -8.92 10.86 -10.17
C LEU A 43 -7.73 10.87 -11.13
N VAL A 44 -6.69 11.66 -10.83
CA VAL A 44 -5.59 11.88 -11.78
C VAL A 44 -4.39 10.96 -11.54
N HIS A 45 -4.38 10.15 -10.48
CA HIS A 45 -3.40 9.07 -10.29
C HIS A 45 -4.01 7.74 -10.74
N ASP A 46 -3.33 7.04 -11.68
CA ASP A 46 -3.90 5.85 -12.33
C ASP A 46 -4.18 4.67 -11.37
N HIS A 47 -3.59 4.64 -10.17
CA HIS A 47 -3.94 3.65 -9.14
C HIS A 47 -5.39 3.78 -8.62
N VAL A 48 -6.09 4.88 -8.89
CA VAL A 48 -7.52 5.01 -8.58
C VAL A 48 -8.35 3.87 -9.20
N ASN A 49 -7.86 3.27 -10.29
CA ASN A 49 -8.49 2.10 -10.90
C ASN A 49 -8.60 0.91 -9.92
N TRP A 50 -7.75 0.80 -8.91
CA TRP A 50 -7.81 -0.29 -7.92
C TRP A 50 -9.08 -0.22 -7.06
N ILE A 51 -9.52 0.98 -6.70
CA ILE A 51 -10.78 1.15 -5.95
C ILE A 51 -12.00 1.21 -6.87
N LEU A 52 -11.89 1.89 -8.02
CA LEU A 52 -13.03 2.01 -8.95
C LEU A 52 -13.42 0.67 -9.59
N ASN A 53 -12.48 -0.26 -9.74
CA ASN A 53 -12.70 -1.62 -10.26
C ASN A 53 -12.90 -2.68 -9.16
N ARG A 54 -13.07 -2.26 -7.90
CA ARG A 54 -13.20 -3.20 -6.78
C ARG A 54 -14.49 -4.01 -6.87
N GLN A 55 -14.37 -5.33 -6.79
CA GLN A 55 -15.50 -6.26 -6.86
C GLN A 55 -15.96 -6.76 -5.46
N LYS A 56 -15.21 -6.42 -4.39
CA LYS A 56 -15.57 -6.79 -3.01
C LYS A 56 -16.57 -5.80 -2.42
N GLU A 57 -17.56 -6.29 -1.69
CA GLU A 57 -18.62 -5.48 -1.06
C GLU A 57 -18.20 -4.86 0.29
N ASP A 58 -16.93 -4.95 0.67
CA ASP A 58 -16.42 -4.44 1.96
C ASP A 58 -16.18 -2.92 1.98
N VAL A 59 -16.13 -2.27 0.80
CA VAL A 59 -15.93 -0.83 0.64
C VAL A 59 -16.96 -0.26 -0.34
N LYS A 60 -17.59 0.85 0.03
CA LYS A 60 -18.50 1.63 -0.83
C LYS A 60 -17.95 3.03 -1.02
N ILE A 61 -17.75 3.43 -2.27
CA ILE A 61 -17.43 4.83 -2.59
C ILE A 61 -18.69 5.65 -2.35
N VAL A 62 -18.58 6.67 -1.47
CA VAL A 62 -19.69 7.55 -1.08
C VAL A 62 -19.54 8.98 -1.60
N GLY A 63 -18.35 9.35 -2.09
CA GLY A 63 -18.08 10.64 -2.69
C GLY A 63 -16.74 10.64 -3.41
N ILE A 64 -16.62 11.45 -4.44
CA ILE A 64 -15.40 11.64 -5.23
C ILE A 64 -15.19 13.15 -5.35
N VAL A 65 -14.07 13.66 -4.87
CA VAL A 65 -13.71 15.07 -5.07
C VAL A 65 -12.78 15.16 -6.26
N GLU A 66 -13.25 15.77 -7.35
CA GLU A 66 -12.49 15.96 -8.58
C GLU A 66 -13.04 17.16 -9.36
N THR A 67 -12.16 18.00 -9.88
CA THR A 67 -12.54 19.15 -10.71
C THR A 67 -12.17 19.01 -12.18
N ASN A 68 -11.29 18.07 -12.51
CA ASN A 68 -10.89 17.80 -13.88
C ASN A 68 -12.01 17.10 -14.64
N LYS A 69 -12.71 17.86 -15.48
CA LYS A 69 -13.88 17.38 -16.26
C LYS A 69 -13.54 16.22 -17.20
N LYS A 70 -12.31 16.16 -17.74
CA LYS A 70 -11.87 15.06 -18.63
C LYS A 70 -11.68 13.76 -17.83
N ALA A 71 -11.05 13.82 -16.66
CA ALA A 71 -10.94 12.68 -15.76
C ALA A 71 -12.33 12.20 -15.30
N ILE A 72 -13.20 13.09 -14.86
CA ILE A 72 -14.58 12.77 -14.47
C ILE A 72 -15.29 12.02 -15.62
N ALA A 73 -15.35 12.60 -16.81
CA ALA A 73 -16.05 12.00 -17.95
C ALA A 73 -15.48 10.62 -18.33
N ARG A 74 -14.14 10.45 -18.27
CA ARG A 74 -13.48 9.18 -18.55
C ARG A 74 -13.90 8.10 -17.56
N TYR A 75 -13.83 8.37 -16.26
CA TYR A 75 -14.12 7.37 -15.23
C TYR A 75 -15.63 7.13 -15.07
N GLN A 76 -16.47 8.14 -15.27
CA GLN A 76 -17.93 7.95 -15.36
C GLN A 76 -18.29 6.95 -16.47
N LYS A 77 -17.75 7.16 -17.68
CA LYS A 77 -17.99 6.26 -18.80
C LYS A 77 -17.46 4.85 -18.54
N ARG A 78 -16.25 4.74 -17.96
CA ARG A 78 -15.58 3.46 -17.75
C ARG A 78 -16.21 2.59 -16.67
N TYR A 79 -16.69 3.21 -15.59
CA TYR A 79 -17.20 2.53 -14.39
C TYR A 79 -18.67 2.79 -14.09
N SER A 80 -19.39 3.45 -15.01
CA SER A 80 -20.81 3.80 -14.85
C SER A 80 -21.09 4.55 -13.53
N LEU A 81 -20.20 5.50 -13.17
CA LEU A 81 -20.33 6.26 -11.92
C LEU A 81 -21.47 7.29 -12.04
N SER A 82 -22.31 7.36 -11.01
CA SER A 82 -23.40 8.32 -10.93
C SER A 82 -22.90 9.76 -10.71
N ASN A 83 -23.60 10.75 -11.24
CA ASN A 83 -23.25 12.17 -11.11
C ASN A 83 -23.27 12.67 -9.67
N ASP A 84 -24.12 12.12 -8.83
CA ASP A 84 -24.26 12.48 -7.42
C ASP A 84 -23.08 12.07 -6.54
N LEU A 85 -22.18 11.24 -7.06
CA LEU A 85 -20.91 10.90 -6.38
C LEU A 85 -19.86 12.03 -6.46
N PHE A 86 -20.01 12.99 -7.40
CA PHE A 86 -18.95 13.97 -7.67
C PHE A 86 -19.17 15.27 -6.93
N PHE A 87 -18.09 15.76 -6.33
CA PHE A 87 -18.01 17.01 -5.59
C PHE A 87 -16.81 17.82 -6.08
N ASP A 88 -16.92 19.14 -6.03
CA ASP A 88 -15.87 20.07 -6.44
C ASP A 88 -14.95 20.54 -5.29
N SER A 89 -15.29 20.16 -4.04
CA SER A 89 -14.50 20.51 -2.87
C SER A 89 -14.62 19.48 -1.74
N TYR A 90 -13.60 19.42 -0.87
CA TYR A 90 -13.62 18.61 0.33
C TYR A 90 -14.80 18.97 1.25
N GLU A 91 -15.10 20.27 1.31
CA GLU A 91 -16.15 20.79 2.18
C GLU A 91 -17.54 20.36 1.72
N SER A 92 -17.86 20.52 0.42
CA SER A 92 -19.15 20.10 -0.14
C SER A 92 -19.37 18.60 0.03
N MET A 93 -18.34 17.80 -0.25
CA MET A 93 -18.37 16.35 -0.06
C MET A 93 -18.58 15.97 1.41
N TYR A 94 -17.76 16.51 2.32
CA TYR A 94 -17.84 16.15 3.75
C TYR A 94 -19.16 16.52 4.40
N LYS A 95 -19.74 17.68 4.05
CA LYS A 95 -21.07 18.09 4.53
C LYS A 95 -22.16 17.12 4.10
N THR A 96 -22.06 16.58 2.88
CA THR A 96 -23.08 15.74 2.27
C THR A 96 -22.97 14.26 2.71
N VAL A 97 -21.78 13.67 2.68
CA VAL A 97 -21.66 12.21 2.79
C VAL A 97 -20.98 11.73 4.07
N LYS A 98 -20.17 12.54 4.75
CA LYS A 98 -19.45 12.19 6.00
C LYS A 98 -18.82 10.79 5.91
N PRO A 99 -17.71 10.62 5.16
CA PRO A 99 -17.10 9.32 4.95
C PRO A 99 -16.43 8.79 6.23
N ASP A 100 -16.23 7.46 6.31
CA ASP A 100 -15.50 6.81 7.40
C ASP A 100 -13.98 6.91 7.20
N ALA A 101 -13.55 7.02 5.94
CA ALA A 101 -12.14 7.22 5.57
C ALA A 101 -12.04 7.94 4.21
N VAL A 102 -10.86 8.47 3.91
CA VAL A 102 -10.54 9.03 2.59
C VAL A 102 -9.31 8.36 2.00
N SER A 103 -9.28 8.21 0.66
CA SER A 103 -8.10 7.76 -0.09
C SER A 103 -7.80 8.77 -1.20
N ALA A 104 -6.55 9.26 -1.23
CA ALA A 104 -6.11 10.33 -2.13
C ALA A 104 -5.38 9.78 -3.36
N PHE A 105 -5.85 10.18 -4.54
CA PHE A 105 -5.32 9.86 -5.87
C PHE A 105 -5.11 11.15 -6.69
N ASN A 106 -4.80 12.22 -6.00
CA ASN A 106 -4.43 13.53 -6.53
C ASN A 106 -2.89 13.65 -6.66
N PRO A 107 -2.36 14.75 -7.24
CA PRO A 107 -0.91 14.98 -7.29
C PRO A 107 -0.27 14.92 -5.91
N THR A 108 0.97 14.44 -5.85
CA THR A 108 1.73 14.28 -4.59
C THR A 108 1.77 15.57 -3.76
N LYS A 109 1.91 16.71 -4.42
CA LYS A 109 1.91 18.06 -3.79
C LYS A 109 0.66 18.34 -2.96
N GLU A 110 -0.47 17.80 -3.35
CA GLU A 110 -1.77 18.06 -2.74
C GLU A 110 -2.08 17.13 -1.56
N HIS A 111 -1.27 16.10 -1.30
CA HIS A 111 -1.47 15.17 -0.18
C HIS A 111 -1.54 15.90 1.17
N LEU A 112 -0.70 16.92 1.37
CA LEU A 112 -0.71 17.72 2.60
C LEU A 112 -2.05 18.44 2.81
N ASP A 113 -2.68 18.96 1.75
CA ASP A 113 -3.96 19.64 1.86
C ASP A 113 -5.11 18.68 2.23
N VAL A 114 -5.04 17.43 1.75
CA VAL A 114 -5.94 16.36 2.19
C VAL A 114 -5.79 16.14 3.69
N VAL A 115 -4.55 16.02 4.18
CA VAL A 115 -4.28 15.79 5.62
C VAL A 115 -4.72 17.01 6.45
N ARG A 116 -4.41 18.22 6.02
CA ARG A 116 -4.85 19.47 6.68
C ARG A 116 -6.36 19.56 6.86
N TYR A 117 -7.09 19.08 5.85
CA TYR A 117 -8.55 19.15 5.88
C TYR A 117 -9.19 18.03 6.71
N PHE A 118 -8.74 16.77 6.57
CA PHE A 118 -9.40 15.61 7.17
C PHE A 118 -8.86 15.22 8.54
N ALA A 119 -7.59 15.48 8.87
CA ALA A 119 -7.04 15.13 10.18
C ALA A 119 -7.76 15.83 11.36
N PRO A 120 -8.09 17.14 11.30
CA PRO A 120 -8.87 17.80 12.35
C PRO A 120 -10.29 17.22 12.56
N LYS A 121 -10.82 16.53 11.55
CA LYS A 121 -12.12 15.85 11.56
C LYS A 121 -12.03 14.41 12.05
N ARG A 122 -10.79 13.94 12.35
CA ARG A 122 -10.50 12.58 12.79
C ARG A 122 -10.93 11.52 11.78
N ILE A 123 -10.84 11.83 10.49
CA ILE A 123 -11.12 10.89 9.42
C ILE A 123 -9.80 10.19 9.03
N PRO A 124 -9.69 8.86 9.11
CA PRO A 124 -8.55 8.09 8.62
C PRO A 124 -8.23 8.39 7.15
N ILE A 125 -6.94 8.52 6.85
CA ILE A 125 -6.46 8.98 5.54
C ILE A 125 -5.49 7.95 4.97
N MET A 126 -5.64 7.64 3.69
CA MET A 126 -4.64 6.95 2.90
C MET A 126 -4.26 7.84 1.72
N VAL A 127 -2.97 8.11 1.53
CA VAL A 127 -2.45 8.83 0.37
C VAL A 127 -1.64 7.91 -0.52
N GLU A 128 -1.55 8.21 -1.80
CA GLU A 128 -0.65 7.53 -2.72
C GLU A 128 0.83 7.85 -2.40
N LYS A 129 1.71 6.98 -2.90
CA LYS A 129 3.16 7.19 -2.83
C LYS A 129 3.62 8.28 -3.84
N PRO A 130 4.72 8.98 -3.51
CA PRO A 130 5.32 9.13 -2.20
C PRO A 130 4.46 9.98 -1.28
N MET A 131 4.72 9.94 0.03
CA MET A 131 3.91 10.63 1.03
C MET A 131 3.75 12.13 0.75
N ALA A 132 4.83 12.80 0.33
CA ALA A 132 4.87 14.23 0.04
C ALA A 132 6.00 14.56 -0.95
N THR A 133 5.97 15.75 -1.54
CA THR A 133 7.02 16.22 -2.47
C THR A 133 8.28 16.65 -1.75
N THR A 134 8.19 17.03 -0.47
CA THR A 134 9.32 17.47 0.36
C THR A 134 9.29 16.83 1.75
N TYR A 135 10.46 16.70 2.38
CA TYR A 135 10.55 16.21 3.76
C TYR A 135 9.79 17.12 4.75
N LYS A 136 9.81 18.44 4.53
CA LYS A 136 9.07 19.39 5.37
C LYS A 136 7.55 19.16 5.33
N GLU A 137 7.00 18.90 4.16
CA GLU A 137 5.56 18.57 4.01
C GLU A 137 5.23 17.23 4.69
N ALA A 138 6.10 16.23 4.51
CA ALA A 138 5.94 14.94 5.20
C ALA A 138 5.95 15.08 6.73
N GLN A 139 6.83 15.94 7.28
CA GLN A 139 6.85 16.24 8.71
C GLN A 139 5.54 16.88 9.17
N GLU A 140 5.01 17.88 8.45
CA GLU A 140 3.75 18.52 8.79
C GLU A 140 2.57 17.51 8.74
N MET A 141 2.53 16.63 7.74
CA MET A 141 1.53 15.56 7.65
C MET A 141 1.60 14.63 8.88
N ALA A 142 2.80 14.24 9.30
CA ALA A 142 3.01 13.40 10.48
C ALA A 142 2.59 14.11 11.78
N GLU A 143 2.93 15.40 11.92
CA GLU A 143 2.52 16.21 13.07
C GLU A 143 1.01 16.34 13.16
N LEU A 144 0.32 16.57 12.05
CA LEU A 144 -1.14 16.66 12.00
C LEU A 144 -1.80 15.32 12.35
N SER A 145 -1.32 14.21 11.78
CA SER A 145 -1.81 12.87 12.13
C SER A 145 -1.65 12.59 13.63
N LYS A 146 -0.48 12.87 14.20
CA LYS A 146 -0.22 12.71 15.63
C LYS A 146 -1.07 13.64 16.49
N LYS A 147 -1.15 14.93 16.12
CA LYS A 147 -1.91 15.96 16.86
C LYS A 147 -3.39 15.60 17.01
N PHE A 148 -3.99 15.08 15.96
CA PHE A 148 -5.42 14.75 15.94
C PHE A 148 -5.69 13.25 16.22
N ASN A 149 -4.64 12.46 16.45
CA ASN A 149 -4.71 11.01 16.66
C ASN A 149 -5.50 10.33 15.54
N VAL A 150 -5.12 10.55 14.29
CA VAL A 150 -5.78 10.00 13.12
C VAL A 150 -4.81 9.13 12.33
N PRO A 151 -5.21 7.90 11.92
CA PRO A 151 -4.38 7.07 11.06
C PRO A 151 -4.11 7.74 9.71
N LEU A 152 -2.83 7.79 9.33
CA LEU A 152 -2.37 8.22 8.01
C LEU A 152 -1.51 7.12 7.41
N LEU A 153 -1.96 6.55 6.30
CA LEU A 153 -1.29 5.48 5.58
C LEU A 153 -0.76 5.98 4.24
N VAL A 154 0.35 5.40 3.79
CA VAL A 154 0.90 5.65 2.45
C VAL A 154 0.82 4.37 1.63
N ASN A 155 0.21 4.44 0.45
CA ASN A 155 -0.07 3.30 -0.41
C ASN A 155 1.08 3.06 -1.40
N PHE A 156 1.79 1.93 -1.24
CA PHE A 156 2.78 1.44 -2.20
C PHE A 156 2.33 0.11 -2.78
N GLU A 157 2.40 -0.07 -4.09
CA GLU A 157 2.08 -1.35 -4.74
C GLU A 157 2.87 -2.52 -4.14
N THR A 158 4.17 -2.33 -3.87
CA THR A 158 5.04 -3.37 -3.31
C THR A 158 4.75 -3.74 -1.86
N SER A 159 3.96 -2.94 -1.14
CA SER A 159 3.47 -3.27 0.21
C SER A 159 2.48 -4.43 0.21
N TRP A 160 1.92 -4.77 -0.95
CA TRP A 160 0.92 -5.84 -1.12
C TRP A 160 1.52 -7.11 -1.74
N TYR A 161 2.85 -7.19 -1.86
CA TYR A 161 3.57 -8.33 -2.44
C TYR A 161 3.90 -9.39 -1.39
N GLU A 162 3.53 -10.64 -1.61
CA GLU A 162 3.88 -11.77 -0.73
C GLU A 162 5.40 -11.94 -0.61
N SER A 163 6.13 -11.74 -1.70
CA SER A 163 7.59 -11.79 -1.73
C SER A 163 8.27 -10.76 -0.81
N THR A 164 7.65 -9.58 -0.64
CA THR A 164 8.17 -8.54 0.26
C THR A 164 8.15 -9.03 1.72
N TYR A 165 7.03 -9.61 2.17
CA TYR A 165 6.91 -10.15 3.53
C TYR A 165 7.77 -11.39 3.75
N GLU A 166 7.87 -12.28 2.75
CA GLU A 166 8.71 -13.46 2.86
C GLU A 166 10.20 -13.08 2.94
N ALA A 167 10.65 -12.04 2.20
CA ALA A 167 12.01 -11.53 2.29
C ALA A 167 12.36 -11.04 3.71
N LYS A 168 11.43 -10.35 4.37
CA LYS A 168 11.56 -9.92 5.78
C LYS A 168 11.74 -11.12 6.70
N LYS A 169 10.88 -12.13 6.57
CA LYS A 169 10.94 -13.37 7.36
C LYS A 169 12.27 -14.11 7.15
N LEU A 170 12.75 -14.24 5.91
CA LEU A 170 14.02 -14.88 5.60
C LEU A 170 15.22 -14.11 6.19
N LEU A 171 15.15 -12.78 6.24
CA LEU A 171 16.13 -11.92 6.86
C LEU A 171 16.12 -12.10 8.40
N GLU A 172 14.96 -12.05 9.02
CA GLU A 172 14.78 -12.23 10.48
C GLU A 172 15.20 -13.61 10.97
N THR A 173 14.98 -14.65 10.16
CA THR A 173 15.42 -16.02 10.45
C THR A 173 16.88 -16.29 10.08
N ASN A 174 17.63 -15.27 9.63
CA ASN A 174 19.03 -15.37 9.23
C ASN A 174 19.29 -16.49 8.18
N SER A 175 18.32 -16.68 7.28
CA SER A 175 18.30 -17.82 6.34
C SER A 175 19.47 -17.83 5.35
N PHE A 176 20.11 -16.68 5.10
CA PHE A 176 21.24 -16.52 4.17
C PHE A 176 22.42 -15.75 4.81
N GLY A 177 22.49 -15.73 6.14
CA GLY A 177 23.53 -15.06 6.90
C GLY A 177 23.25 -13.57 7.16
N SER A 178 24.22 -12.90 7.81
CA SER A 178 24.10 -11.48 8.18
C SER A 178 23.99 -10.59 6.95
N LEU A 179 23.06 -9.64 6.97
CA LEU A 179 22.82 -8.71 5.88
C LEU A 179 24.06 -7.87 5.52
N THR A 180 24.41 -7.83 4.24
CA THR A 180 25.56 -7.07 3.72
C THR A 180 25.15 -6.01 2.69
N LYS A 181 24.15 -6.32 1.85
CA LYS A 181 23.73 -5.43 0.76
C LYS A 181 22.27 -5.68 0.39
N MET A 182 21.59 -4.62 -0.07
CA MET A 182 20.32 -4.72 -0.79
C MET A 182 20.43 -3.98 -2.13
N VAL A 183 19.77 -4.50 -3.16
CA VAL A 183 19.63 -3.85 -4.47
C VAL A 183 18.17 -3.86 -4.85
N PHE A 184 17.63 -2.71 -5.19
CA PHE A 184 16.27 -2.52 -5.67
C PHE A 184 16.31 -2.00 -7.10
N ASN A 185 15.55 -2.64 -7.99
CA ASN A 185 15.38 -2.19 -9.36
C ASN A 185 13.90 -1.90 -9.56
N THR A 186 13.56 -0.63 -9.70
CA THR A 186 12.18 -0.16 -9.75
C THR A 186 11.98 0.77 -10.94
N GLY A 187 10.87 0.60 -11.65
CA GLY A 187 10.56 1.42 -12.81
C GLY A 187 9.92 0.65 -13.96
N HIS A 188 9.94 1.29 -15.12
CA HIS A 188 9.34 0.81 -16.36
C HIS A 188 9.95 1.58 -17.56
N PRO A 189 9.52 1.33 -18.82
CA PRO A 189 10.03 2.08 -19.99
C PRO A 189 9.81 3.59 -19.97
N GLY A 190 8.88 4.08 -19.15
CA GLY A 190 8.51 5.48 -18.99
C GLY A 190 7.00 5.63 -18.90
N PRO A 191 6.47 6.62 -18.17
CA PRO A 191 5.03 6.78 -17.98
C PRO A 191 4.29 7.08 -19.29
N GLN A 192 4.90 7.81 -20.21
CA GLN A 192 4.35 8.04 -21.54
C GLN A 192 4.35 6.76 -22.37
N GLU A 193 5.43 5.99 -22.30
CA GLU A 193 5.62 4.76 -23.08
C GLU A 193 4.69 3.64 -22.66
N ILE A 194 4.31 3.58 -21.40
CA ILE A 194 3.34 2.58 -20.89
C ILE A 194 1.89 3.03 -21.02
N GLY A 195 1.64 4.24 -21.53
CA GLY A 195 0.29 4.75 -21.80
C GLY A 195 -0.46 5.24 -20.56
N CYS A 196 0.23 5.87 -19.61
CA CYS A 196 -0.43 6.58 -18.52
C CYS A 196 -1.38 7.65 -19.04
N THR A 197 -2.43 7.96 -18.26
CA THR A 197 -3.41 8.99 -18.66
C THR A 197 -2.75 10.36 -18.79
N PRO A 198 -3.25 11.23 -19.70
CA PRO A 198 -2.68 12.58 -19.87
C PRO A 198 -2.64 13.36 -18.56
N GLU A 199 -3.69 13.29 -17.76
CA GLU A 199 -3.79 14.00 -16.49
C GLU A 199 -2.78 13.47 -15.46
N PHE A 200 -2.44 12.17 -15.52
CA PHE A 200 -1.37 11.60 -14.71
C PHE A 200 -0.01 12.11 -15.16
N LEU A 201 0.25 12.11 -16.47
CA LEU A 201 1.50 12.62 -17.06
C LEU A 201 1.74 14.09 -16.72
N ASP A 202 0.68 14.93 -16.78
CA ASP A 202 0.78 16.38 -16.55
C ASP A 202 1.40 16.71 -15.19
N TRP A 203 1.00 16.00 -14.12
CA TRP A 203 1.55 16.25 -12.79
C TRP A 203 2.78 15.39 -12.44
N LEU A 204 2.83 14.13 -12.92
CA LEU A 204 3.95 13.22 -12.62
C LEU A 204 5.28 13.74 -13.17
N THR A 205 5.25 14.40 -14.33
CA THR A 205 6.44 14.97 -14.99
C THR A 205 6.68 16.44 -14.62
N ASP A 206 5.93 16.98 -13.67
CA ASP A 206 6.15 18.33 -13.14
C ASP A 206 6.90 18.27 -11.79
N PRO A 207 8.08 18.89 -11.68
CA PRO A 207 8.91 18.83 -10.47
C PRO A 207 8.28 19.49 -9.24
N ILE A 208 7.30 20.38 -9.42
CA ILE A 208 6.57 21.01 -8.31
C ILE A 208 5.49 20.07 -7.79
N LEU A 209 4.74 19.44 -8.70
CA LEU A 209 3.57 18.61 -8.36
C LEU A 209 3.96 17.21 -7.88
N ASN A 210 5.08 16.66 -8.37
CA ASN A 210 5.60 15.35 -7.98
C ASN A 210 6.88 15.39 -7.14
N GLY A 211 7.61 16.52 -7.13
CA GLY A 211 8.89 16.64 -6.40
C GLY A 211 10.10 16.14 -7.19
N GLY A 212 9.95 15.57 -8.38
CA GLY A 212 10.99 15.04 -9.25
C GLY A 212 10.42 14.09 -10.29
N GLY A 213 11.28 13.36 -10.98
CA GLY A 213 10.93 12.35 -11.97
C GLY A 213 11.07 10.93 -11.39
N ALA A 214 11.87 10.09 -12.05
CA ALA A 214 12.11 8.71 -11.65
C ALA A 214 12.68 8.59 -10.23
N LEU A 215 13.48 9.55 -9.78
CA LEU A 215 13.99 9.62 -8.40
C LEU A 215 12.83 9.56 -7.40
N THR A 216 11.84 10.39 -7.57
CA THR A 216 10.69 10.49 -6.65
C THR A 216 9.72 9.35 -6.86
N ASP A 217 9.33 9.09 -8.11
CA ASP A 217 8.31 8.12 -8.50
C ASP A 217 8.71 6.68 -8.14
N PHE A 218 9.96 6.30 -8.39
CA PHE A 218 10.45 4.93 -8.19
C PHE A 218 11.51 4.79 -7.10
N GLY A 219 12.27 5.83 -6.79
CA GLY A 219 13.24 5.81 -5.69
C GLY A 219 12.57 5.57 -4.34
N CYS A 220 11.33 6.04 -4.18
CA CYS A 220 10.54 5.85 -2.98
C CYS A 220 10.26 4.36 -2.66
N TYR A 221 10.10 3.50 -3.66
CA TYR A 221 9.84 2.07 -3.46
C TYR A 221 11.00 1.36 -2.77
N GLY A 222 12.22 1.53 -3.30
CA GLY A 222 13.41 0.93 -2.70
C GLY A 222 13.70 1.49 -1.32
N ALA A 223 13.52 2.81 -1.12
CA ALA A 223 13.67 3.46 0.18
C ALA A 223 12.65 2.94 1.21
N ASN A 224 11.39 2.76 0.82
CA ASN A 224 10.32 2.24 1.68
C ASN A 224 10.60 0.81 2.15
N ILE A 225 10.90 -0.10 1.23
CA ILE A 225 11.17 -1.50 1.58
C ILE A 225 12.45 -1.61 2.41
N ALA A 226 13.52 -0.89 2.04
CA ALA A 226 14.79 -0.92 2.80
C ALA A 226 14.58 -0.43 4.24
N THR A 227 13.87 0.68 4.43
CA THR A 227 13.56 1.21 5.77
C THR A 227 12.79 0.20 6.62
N TRP A 228 11.80 -0.47 6.04
CA TRP A 228 11.03 -1.51 6.74
C TRP A 228 11.86 -2.74 7.05
N LEU A 229 12.65 -3.26 6.10
CA LEU A 229 13.53 -4.41 6.31
C LEU A 229 14.56 -4.15 7.40
N LEU A 230 14.98 -2.89 7.55
CA LEU A 230 15.94 -2.42 8.55
C LEU A 230 15.31 -1.90 9.85
N ASN A 231 13.99 -2.11 10.04
CA ASN A 231 13.25 -1.66 11.25
C ASN A 231 13.47 -0.17 11.57
N GLY A 232 13.49 0.69 10.55
CA GLY A 232 13.66 2.13 10.70
C GLY A 232 15.11 2.58 10.92
N GLU A 233 16.10 1.71 10.78
CA GLU A 233 17.51 2.15 10.80
C GLU A 233 17.75 3.17 9.69
N THR A 234 18.41 4.27 10.03
CA THR A 234 18.69 5.36 9.08
C THR A 234 20.09 5.26 8.50
N PRO A 235 20.30 5.63 7.24
CA PRO A 235 21.65 5.64 6.66
C PRO A 235 22.53 6.71 7.31
N LEU A 236 23.83 6.54 7.28
CA LEU A 236 24.80 7.56 7.65
C LEU A 236 24.89 8.65 6.59
N ARG A 237 24.81 8.23 5.32
CA ARG A 237 24.96 9.10 4.14
C ARG A 237 24.11 8.63 2.98
N VAL A 238 23.74 9.59 2.13
CA VAL A 238 23.00 9.37 0.89
C VAL A 238 23.77 9.98 -0.27
N SER A 239 24.02 9.17 -1.31
CA SER A 239 24.60 9.61 -2.58
C SER A 239 23.62 9.32 -3.70
N CYS A 240 23.54 10.23 -4.67
CA CYS A 240 22.62 10.06 -5.80
C CYS A 240 23.22 10.59 -7.10
N VAL A 241 23.02 9.81 -8.16
CA VAL A 241 23.23 10.27 -9.54
C VAL A 241 21.88 10.17 -10.25
N ALA A 242 21.37 11.31 -10.69
CA ALA A 242 20.16 11.39 -11.51
C ALA A 242 20.50 11.96 -12.87
N LYS A 243 19.87 11.42 -13.92
CA LYS A 243 20.04 11.82 -15.31
C LYS A 243 18.70 12.05 -15.99
N GLN A 244 18.74 12.82 -17.05
CA GLN A 244 17.67 13.04 -17.99
C GLN A 244 18.12 12.48 -19.34
N SER A 245 17.80 11.19 -19.59
CA SER A 245 18.21 10.47 -20.79
C SER A 245 17.24 10.67 -21.95
N LYS A 246 16.00 11.09 -21.65
CA LYS A 246 14.93 11.38 -22.62
C LYS A 246 14.44 12.82 -22.51
N PRO A 247 15.30 13.84 -22.70
CA PRO A 247 14.94 15.24 -22.49
C PRO A 247 13.77 15.72 -23.37
N ASP A 248 13.61 15.15 -24.57
CA ASP A 248 12.49 15.48 -25.47
C ASP A 248 11.14 14.99 -24.93
N ARG A 249 11.12 13.99 -24.08
CA ARG A 249 9.90 13.42 -23.47
C ARG A 249 9.63 13.95 -22.07
N TYR A 250 10.69 14.06 -21.27
CA TYR A 250 10.63 14.49 -19.86
C TYR A 250 11.53 15.70 -19.63
N PRO A 251 11.21 16.88 -20.21
CA PRO A 251 12.11 18.04 -20.25
C PRO A 251 12.40 18.68 -18.89
N LYS A 252 11.58 18.38 -17.87
CA LYS A 252 11.65 19.07 -16.57
C LYS A 252 12.18 18.20 -15.44
N VAL A 253 12.29 16.88 -15.62
CA VAL A 253 12.59 15.93 -14.54
C VAL A 253 13.59 14.88 -14.98
N ASP A 254 14.21 14.22 -14.00
CA ASP A 254 15.05 13.04 -14.21
C ASP A 254 14.21 11.85 -14.66
N ASP A 255 14.83 10.96 -15.44
CA ASP A 255 14.22 9.72 -15.90
C ASP A 255 15.06 8.48 -15.61
N ASP A 256 16.25 8.67 -15.02
CA ASP A 256 17.16 7.59 -14.64
C ASP A 256 17.97 7.99 -13.42
N THR A 257 17.86 7.21 -12.35
CA THR A 257 18.44 7.58 -11.04
C THR A 257 18.99 6.36 -10.32
N THR A 258 20.19 6.52 -9.76
CA THR A 258 20.79 5.57 -8.80
C THR A 258 21.01 6.27 -7.46
N ILE A 259 20.40 5.73 -6.40
CA ILE A 259 20.57 6.18 -5.03
C ILE A 259 21.38 5.13 -4.26
N ILE A 260 22.36 5.58 -3.49
CA ILE A 260 23.17 4.73 -2.59
C ILE A 260 22.93 5.21 -1.16
N LEU A 261 22.41 4.32 -0.32
CA LEU A 261 22.27 4.53 1.12
C LEU A 261 23.41 3.80 1.82
N ASP A 262 24.26 4.54 2.51
CA ASP A 262 25.44 4.02 3.20
C ASP A 262 25.15 3.90 4.70
N TYR A 263 25.17 2.66 5.22
CA TYR A 263 25.01 2.32 6.63
C TYR A 263 26.35 1.84 7.18
N GLU A 264 26.49 1.73 8.49
CA GLU A 264 27.75 1.32 9.12
C GLU A 264 28.35 0.01 8.58
N LYS A 265 27.48 -1.02 8.42
CA LYS A 265 27.94 -2.38 8.03
C LYS A 265 27.29 -2.90 6.75
N LYS A 266 26.44 -2.10 6.10
CA LYS A 266 25.68 -2.53 4.93
C LYS A 266 25.44 -1.37 3.99
N LYS A 267 25.02 -1.70 2.79
CA LYS A 267 24.75 -0.74 1.72
C LYS A 267 23.46 -1.07 1.00
N VAL A 268 22.68 -0.06 0.67
CA VAL A 268 21.48 -0.19 -0.16
C VAL A 268 21.70 0.58 -1.46
N VAL A 269 21.41 -0.06 -2.59
CA VAL A 269 21.43 0.54 -3.92
C VAL A 269 20.01 0.51 -4.47
N ILE A 270 19.52 1.66 -4.92
CA ILE A 270 18.19 1.80 -5.52
C ILE A 270 18.38 2.34 -6.93
N GLN A 271 17.98 1.54 -7.93
CA GLN A 271 17.96 1.93 -9.33
C GLN A 271 16.53 2.23 -9.74
N ALA A 272 16.19 3.50 -9.75
CA ALA A 272 14.88 4.03 -10.08
C ALA A 272 14.91 4.59 -11.51
N SER A 273 14.14 4.02 -12.45
CA SER A 273 14.31 4.42 -13.83
C SER A 273 13.03 4.30 -14.67
N TRP A 274 12.82 5.27 -15.54
CA TRP A 274 11.88 5.24 -16.66
C TRP A 274 12.53 4.78 -17.98
N ASN A 275 13.73 4.14 -17.87
CA ASN A 275 14.50 3.64 -19.01
C ASN A 275 14.68 2.12 -18.99
N TRP A 276 13.95 1.39 -18.16
CA TRP A 276 13.92 -0.06 -18.22
C TRP A 276 13.20 -0.52 -19.48
N SER A 277 13.65 -1.65 -20.06
CA SER A 277 12.98 -2.26 -21.21
C SER A 277 11.61 -2.89 -20.88
N HIS A 278 11.30 -3.05 -19.59
CA HIS A 278 10.08 -3.67 -19.07
C HIS A 278 9.80 -3.18 -17.65
N ASN A 279 8.62 -3.48 -17.13
CA ASN A 279 8.26 -3.16 -15.75
C ASN A 279 9.13 -3.93 -14.76
N ARG A 280 9.72 -3.23 -13.79
CA ARG A 280 10.56 -3.79 -12.72
C ARG A 280 10.14 -3.25 -11.38
N LYS A 281 9.96 -4.16 -10.42
CA LYS A 281 9.84 -3.91 -9.00
C LYS A 281 10.45 -5.12 -8.28
N ASP A 282 11.70 -5.41 -8.64
CA ASP A 282 12.47 -6.54 -8.11
C ASP A 282 13.50 -6.08 -7.07
N MET A 283 13.83 -6.97 -6.17
CA MET A 283 14.85 -6.72 -5.15
C MET A 283 15.74 -7.93 -4.90
N GLN A 284 16.99 -7.66 -4.57
CA GLN A 284 17.98 -8.65 -4.16
C GLN A 284 18.52 -8.27 -2.79
N ILE A 285 18.51 -9.21 -1.86
CA ILE A 285 18.98 -9.03 -0.49
C ILE A 285 20.09 -10.04 -0.25
N TYR A 286 21.29 -9.54 -0.05
CA TYR A 286 22.52 -10.33 0.12
C TYR A 286 22.92 -10.42 1.58
N GLY A 287 23.16 -11.64 2.03
CA GLY A 287 23.77 -11.91 3.32
C GLY A 287 25.18 -12.49 3.17
N SER A 288 25.83 -12.76 4.30
CA SER A 288 27.21 -13.28 4.34
C SER A 288 27.37 -14.72 3.82
N LYS A 289 26.27 -15.45 3.63
CA LYS A 289 26.28 -16.85 3.17
C LYS A 289 25.56 -17.08 1.86
N GLY A 290 24.59 -16.23 1.54
CA GLY A 290 23.75 -16.38 0.36
C GLY A 290 22.90 -15.14 0.11
N TYR A 291 21.78 -15.31 -0.60
CA TYR A 291 20.89 -14.20 -0.94
C TYR A 291 19.47 -14.65 -1.24
N VAL A 292 18.55 -13.71 -1.24
CA VAL A 292 17.21 -13.86 -1.81
C VAL A 292 17.01 -12.86 -2.94
N ASN A 293 16.44 -13.33 -4.05
CA ASN A 293 16.03 -12.52 -5.20
C ASN A 293 14.51 -12.60 -5.35
N CYS A 294 13.81 -11.50 -5.08
CA CYS A 294 12.37 -11.33 -5.29
C CYS A 294 12.15 -10.69 -6.65
N LYS A 295 11.81 -11.50 -7.66
CA LYS A 295 11.66 -11.05 -9.06
C LYS A 295 10.38 -10.23 -9.30
N ASN A 296 9.35 -10.50 -8.52
CA ASN A 296 8.05 -9.84 -8.56
C ASN A 296 7.27 -10.17 -7.28
N ALA A 297 5.96 -9.92 -7.26
CA ALA A 297 5.11 -10.14 -6.10
C ALA A 297 5.14 -11.58 -5.52
N LYS A 298 5.49 -12.60 -6.33
CA LYS A 298 5.41 -14.03 -5.94
C LYS A 298 6.65 -14.84 -6.28
N ASP A 299 7.37 -14.48 -7.35
CA ASP A 299 8.49 -15.28 -7.83
C ASP A 299 9.76 -14.93 -7.08
N MET A 300 10.32 -15.91 -6.39
CA MET A 300 11.53 -15.77 -5.59
C MET A 300 12.56 -16.85 -5.88
N ILE A 301 13.83 -16.50 -5.74
CA ILE A 301 14.97 -17.42 -5.71
C ILE A 301 15.67 -17.20 -4.37
N LEU A 302 16.00 -18.31 -3.69
CA LEU A 302 16.78 -18.31 -2.44
C LEU A 302 18.04 -19.14 -2.66
N MET A 303 19.19 -18.56 -2.34
CA MET A 303 20.44 -19.25 -2.14
C MET A 303 20.84 -19.12 -0.65
N LYS A 304 20.77 -20.21 0.11
CA LYS A 304 21.14 -20.20 1.53
C LYS A 304 22.66 -20.17 1.74
N ASN A 305 23.37 -20.87 0.88
CA ASN A 305 24.83 -20.91 0.78
C ASN A 305 25.23 -21.46 -0.60
N GLU A 306 26.51 -21.36 -0.94
CA GLU A 306 27.04 -21.78 -2.23
C GLU A 306 26.91 -23.31 -2.47
N GLN A 307 27.06 -24.14 -1.43
CA GLN A 307 26.95 -25.59 -1.55
C GLN A 307 25.53 -26.05 -1.92
N VAL A 308 24.51 -25.34 -1.47
CA VAL A 308 23.10 -25.64 -1.78
C VAL A 308 22.69 -25.06 -3.13
N GLY A 309 23.32 -23.95 -3.56
CA GLY A 309 23.00 -23.25 -4.78
C GLY A 309 21.63 -22.55 -4.76
N GLU A 310 21.23 -22.05 -5.90
CA GLU A 310 19.95 -21.37 -6.09
C GLU A 310 18.77 -22.35 -6.16
N LYS A 311 17.71 -22.03 -5.44
CA LYS A 311 16.43 -22.75 -5.50
C LYS A 311 15.26 -21.80 -5.63
N LYS A 312 14.25 -22.20 -6.40
CA LYS A 312 12.96 -21.51 -6.39
C LYS A 312 12.41 -21.54 -4.96
N HIS A 313 11.97 -20.38 -4.46
CA HIS A 313 11.34 -20.22 -3.18
C HIS A 313 9.91 -19.73 -3.35
N ILE A 314 8.97 -20.30 -2.62
CA ILE A 314 7.55 -19.92 -2.67
C ILE A 314 7.26 -19.12 -1.40
N PRO A 315 6.82 -17.86 -1.52
CA PRO A 315 6.46 -17.05 -0.38
C PRO A 315 5.26 -17.68 0.36
N GLN A 316 5.26 -17.55 1.68
CA GLN A 316 4.13 -18.00 2.49
C GLN A 316 2.93 -17.04 2.28
N PRO A 317 1.69 -17.57 2.32
CA PRO A 317 0.50 -16.74 2.27
C PRO A 317 0.49 -15.70 3.39
N ILE A 318 0.07 -14.48 3.06
CA ILE A 318 -0.12 -13.37 4.01
C ILE A 318 -1.62 -13.07 4.17
N SER A 319 -1.98 -12.32 5.23
CA SER A 319 -3.37 -11.95 5.50
C SER A 319 -3.94 -11.06 4.38
N GLU A 320 -5.26 -11.02 4.26
CA GLU A 320 -5.94 -10.19 3.26
C GLU A 320 -5.64 -8.70 3.43
N ALA A 321 -5.48 -8.22 4.67
CA ALA A 321 -5.07 -6.85 4.96
C ALA A 321 -3.64 -6.52 4.49
N LYS A 322 -2.79 -7.53 4.33
CA LYS A 322 -1.44 -7.37 3.76
C LYS A 322 -1.37 -7.52 2.24
N LYS A 323 -2.51 -7.84 1.59
CA LYS A 323 -2.62 -7.98 0.13
C LYS A 323 -3.40 -6.85 -0.54
N ASP A 324 -4.10 -6.03 0.25
CA ASP A 324 -5.12 -5.12 -0.27
C ASP A 324 -5.17 -3.84 0.59
N PRO A 325 -4.83 -2.67 0.02
CA PRO A 325 -4.81 -1.40 0.74
C PRO A 325 -6.16 -1.04 1.36
N PHE A 326 -7.24 -1.30 0.65
CA PHE A 326 -8.58 -0.94 1.13
C PHE A 326 -9.07 -1.90 2.21
N ARG A 327 -8.63 -3.16 2.18
CA ARG A 327 -8.86 -4.09 3.28
C ARG A 327 -8.08 -3.70 4.54
N LEU A 328 -6.83 -3.26 4.38
CA LEU A 328 -6.07 -2.71 5.51
C LEU A 328 -6.77 -1.48 6.09
N LEU A 329 -7.18 -0.53 5.24
CA LEU A 329 -7.89 0.67 5.67
C LEU A 329 -9.19 0.33 6.41
N TYR A 330 -9.95 -0.66 5.89
CA TYR A 330 -11.13 -1.19 6.58
C TYR A 330 -10.81 -1.71 7.97
N GLU A 331 -9.73 -2.48 8.13
CA GLU A 331 -9.34 -3.04 9.43
C GLU A 331 -8.83 -1.97 10.41
N VAL A 332 -8.15 -0.95 9.90
CA VAL A 332 -7.75 0.22 10.70
C VAL A 332 -8.98 1.00 11.21
N VAL A 333 -10.03 1.14 10.39
CA VAL A 333 -11.24 1.90 10.76
C VAL A 333 -12.15 1.13 11.73
N TYR A 334 -12.32 -0.19 11.51
CA TYR A 334 -13.37 -0.95 12.22
C TYR A 334 -12.84 -2.04 13.16
N LYS A 335 -11.56 -2.35 13.12
CA LYS A 335 -10.97 -3.42 13.94
C LYS A 335 -9.85 -2.93 14.83
N ASP A 336 -9.70 -1.61 14.95
CA ASP A 336 -8.67 -0.95 15.78
C ASP A 336 -7.26 -1.52 15.55
N VAL A 337 -6.95 -1.89 14.29
CA VAL A 337 -5.61 -2.39 13.96
C VAL A 337 -4.60 -1.30 14.16
N ILE A 338 -3.68 -1.52 15.09
CA ILE A 338 -2.56 -0.61 15.34
C ILE A 338 -1.50 -0.87 14.26
N LEU A 339 -1.12 0.19 13.56
CA LEU A 339 -0.04 0.12 12.59
C LEU A 339 1.30 0.00 13.33
N GLU A 340 2.05 -1.07 13.04
CA GLU A 340 3.39 -1.23 13.63
C GLU A 340 4.31 -0.10 13.16
N PRO A 341 5.13 0.48 14.06
CA PRO A 341 6.13 1.46 13.68
C PRO A 341 7.02 0.93 12.54
N TYR A 342 7.37 1.80 11.62
CA TYR A 342 8.16 1.49 10.42
C TYR A 342 7.55 0.44 9.49
N SER A 343 6.28 0.02 9.66
CA SER A 343 5.61 -0.80 8.64
C SER A 343 5.59 -0.08 7.28
N LEU A 344 5.45 -0.84 6.18
CA LEU A 344 5.55 -0.31 4.81
C LEU A 344 4.66 0.90 4.55
N TYR A 345 3.52 0.97 5.20
CA TYR A 345 2.50 2.03 5.05
C TYR A 345 2.46 3.03 6.20
N SER A 346 3.31 2.87 7.23
CA SER A 346 3.31 3.76 8.41
C SER A 346 3.96 5.11 8.15
N ILE A 347 3.62 6.09 8.97
CA ILE A 347 4.17 7.45 8.91
C ILE A 347 5.66 7.43 9.22
N GLU A 348 6.09 6.67 10.22
CA GLU A 348 7.48 6.60 10.67
C GLU A 348 8.41 6.10 9.55
N ASN A 349 7.97 5.06 8.82
CA ASN A 349 8.68 4.60 7.64
C ASN A 349 8.76 5.72 6.58
N ASN A 350 7.63 6.32 6.26
CA ASN A 350 7.52 7.27 5.17
C ASN A 350 8.15 8.63 5.45
N LEU A 351 8.35 9.01 6.72
CA LEU A 351 9.20 10.14 7.09
C LEU A 351 10.67 9.88 6.74
N ILE A 352 11.17 8.67 7.03
CA ILE A 352 12.54 8.28 6.65
C ILE A 352 12.67 8.26 5.12
N VAL A 353 11.69 7.68 4.41
CA VAL A 353 11.63 7.69 2.94
C VAL A 353 11.70 9.11 2.38
N SER A 354 10.87 10.01 2.89
CA SER A 354 10.83 11.42 2.44
C SER A 354 12.16 12.14 2.68
N LYS A 355 12.83 11.84 3.80
CA LYS A 355 14.17 12.38 4.07
C LYS A 355 15.22 11.81 3.13
N ILE A 356 15.19 10.49 2.85
CA ILE A 356 16.06 9.85 1.87
C ILE A 356 15.91 10.53 0.50
N LEU A 357 14.68 10.71 0.01
CA LEU A 357 14.43 11.34 -1.28
C LEU A 357 14.91 12.79 -1.33
N SER A 358 14.69 13.56 -0.25
CA SER A 358 15.20 14.94 -0.15
C SER A 358 16.72 14.99 -0.20
N LEU A 359 17.41 14.14 0.55
CA LEU A 359 18.89 14.06 0.53
C LEU A 359 19.41 13.54 -0.81
N ALA A 360 18.72 12.59 -1.45
CA ALA A 360 19.06 12.10 -2.79
C ALA A 360 18.93 13.21 -3.84
N SER A 361 17.85 13.98 -3.82
CA SER A 361 17.66 15.14 -4.68
C SER A 361 18.77 16.19 -4.48
N GLU A 362 19.11 16.49 -3.24
CA GLU A 362 20.21 17.42 -2.92
C GLU A 362 21.56 16.88 -3.37
N SER A 363 21.83 15.59 -3.15
CA SER A 363 23.05 14.92 -3.61
C SER A 363 23.19 15.00 -5.13
N SER A 364 22.13 14.74 -5.88
CA SER A 364 22.14 14.82 -7.34
C SER A 364 22.41 16.23 -7.84
N LYS A 365 21.81 17.26 -7.25
CA LYS A 365 21.97 18.67 -7.62
C LYS A 365 23.37 19.20 -7.29
N THR A 366 23.88 18.86 -6.11
CA THR A 366 25.18 19.36 -5.63
C THR A 366 26.36 18.49 -6.09
N GLN A 367 26.08 17.30 -6.61
CA GLN A 367 27.09 16.27 -6.95
C GLN A 367 27.96 15.87 -5.73
N LYS A 368 27.38 15.96 -4.53
CA LYS A 368 28.04 15.63 -3.26
C LYS A 368 27.20 14.66 -2.45
N THR A 369 27.88 13.74 -1.77
CA THR A 369 27.25 12.89 -0.76
C THR A 369 26.65 13.75 0.35
N GLN A 370 25.43 13.48 0.76
CA GLN A 370 24.73 14.15 1.84
C GLN A 370 24.80 13.33 3.12
N ASN A 371 25.09 13.96 4.26
CA ASN A 371 25.03 13.31 5.56
C ASN A 371 23.58 13.27 6.07
N TRP A 372 23.25 12.22 6.82
CA TRP A 372 21.91 12.08 7.39
C TRP A 372 21.59 13.14 8.47
N LYS A 373 22.61 13.57 9.23
CA LYS A 373 22.49 14.51 10.36
C LYS A 373 22.56 15.96 9.88
#